data_92ed364f312e5adceb86da48e851b2f9
#
_entry.id   92ed364f312e5adceb86da48e851b2f9
#
_cell.length_a   1.000
_cell.length_b   1.000
_cell.length_c   1.000
_cell.angle_alpha   90.00
_cell.angle_beta   90.00
_cell.angle_gamma   90.00
#
_symmetry.space_group_name_H-M   'P 1'
#
loop_
_entity.id
_entity.type
_entity.pdbx_description
1 polymer ?
#
loop_
_entity_poly.entity_id
_entity_poly.type
_entity_poly.pdbx_seq_one_letter_code
_entity_poly.pdbx_strand_id
1 'polypeptide(L)'
;GYTGNISRILDIIAPTHPVEVGRWWVPCQFTDGLKEGEYPVDGPQHWEFMDWPQLHGPPFVVGNLAYLSYYCEGLIILDISDITRPKKIGQLQLKGPFSGKFAGARTHTCLPLPGRNFLVATNEGERFPFYNKEILTTGPRKGAQPMNNLHMIDISDPTDPQLVAEFPYPEVPENYPWPNFNTAGMDGAQGPFGPHNIHEPMSNKPWLDQNPNRVYCCYFHAGMRVYDVSDPYYIKELAYFIPPNPEKLLFDIPVPGPMLATTEDCVV
;
A
#
# COMPACT_ATOMS: atom_id res chain seq x y z
N GLY A 1 10.54 12.33 20.95
CA GLY A 1 9.87 12.49 19.67
C GLY A 1 9.51 11.15 19.01
N TYR A 2 9.06 11.20 17.77
CA TYR A 2 8.71 10.03 16.98
C TYR A 2 9.46 10.06 15.66
N THR A 3 9.83 8.88 15.15
CA THR A 3 10.38 8.69 13.81
C THR A 3 9.27 8.21 12.87
N GLY A 4 9.21 8.76 11.66
CA GLY A 4 8.18 8.43 10.67
C GLY A 4 6.76 8.87 11.09
N ASN A 5 5.78 8.47 10.31
CA ASN A 5 4.38 8.80 10.55
C ASN A 5 3.78 7.86 11.59
N ILE A 6 3.09 8.43 12.57
CA ILE A 6 2.31 7.70 13.57
C ILE A 6 0.81 7.92 13.33
N SER A 7 -0.03 7.04 13.88
CA SER A 7 -1.48 7.25 13.89
C SER A 7 -1.87 8.30 14.93
N ARG A 8 -2.65 9.31 14.51
CA ARG A 8 -3.21 10.34 15.42
C ARG A 8 -4.71 10.40 15.24
N ILE A 9 -5.43 10.51 16.35
CA ILE A 9 -6.88 10.67 16.38
C ILE A 9 -7.16 12.11 16.79
N LEU A 10 -7.88 12.83 15.94
CA LEU A 10 -8.20 14.23 16.15
C LEU A 10 -9.71 14.39 16.36
N ASP A 11 -10.09 15.16 17.38
CA ASP A 11 -11.41 15.73 17.48
C ASP A 11 -11.49 16.95 16.55
N ILE A 12 -12.43 16.90 15.59
CA ILE A 12 -12.66 17.95 14.60
C ILE A 12 -14.06 18.58 14.71
N ILE A 13 -14.71 18.49 15.88
CA ILE A 13 -15.99 19.18 16.16
C ILE A 13 -15.84 20.67 15.84
N ALA A 14 -14.69 21.26 16.20
CA ALA A 14 -14.30 22.60 15.76
C ALA A 14 -13.19 22.48 14.70
N PRO A 15 -13.52 22.38 13.40
CA PRO A 15 -12.53 22.05 12.37
C PRO A 15 -11.42 23.07 12.18
N THR A 16 -11.61 24.31 12.64
CA THR A 16 -10.57 25.35 12.68
C THR A 16 -9.62 25.22 13.88
N HIS A 17 -9.95 24.35 14.84
CA HIS A 17 -9.16 24.10 16.07
C HIS A 17 -9.21 22.61 16.41
N PRO A 18 -8.59 21.73 15.57
CA PRO A 18 -8.57 20.30 15.84
C PRO A 18 -7.75 20.01 17.10
N VAL A 19 -8.25 19.07 17.91
CA VAL A 19 -7.60 18.65 19.18
C VAL A 19 -7.22 17.19 19.06
N GLU A 20 -5.95 16.87 19.32
CA GLU A 20 -5.52 15.48 19.39
C GLU A 20 -6.08 14.83 20.66
N VAL A 21 -6.84 13.76 20.50
CA VAL A 21 -7.48 13.02 21.60
C VAL A 21 -6.86 11.64 21.81
N GLY A 22 -6.15 11.10 20.83
CA GLY A 22 -5.46 9.82 20.94
C GLY A 22 -4.37 9.65 19.89
N ARG A 23 -3.49 8.69 20.13
CA ARG A 23 -2.44 8.32 19.19
C ARG A 23 -2.00 6.87 19.39
N TRP A 24 -1.45 6.29 18.34
CA TRP A 24 -0.83 4.98 18.39
C TRP A 24 0.43 4.94 17.51
N TRP A 25 1.42 4.18 17.93
CA TRP A 25 2.70 4.00 17.23
C TRP A 25 3.30 2.63 17.53
N VAL A 26 4.20 2.18 16.68
CA VAL A 26 5.05 1.02 16.98
C VAL A 26 6.13 1.45 18.00
N PRO A 27 6.44 0.65 19.02
CA PRO A 27 7.38 1.05 20.09
C PRO A 27 8.71 1.62 19.58
N CYS A 28 9.28 1.05 18.51
CA CYS A 28 10.52 1.53 17.91
C CYS A 28 10.46 2.92 17.27
N GLN A 29 9.27 3.50 17.10
CA GLN A 29 9.13 4.88 16.60
C GLN A 29 9.31 5.93 17.68
N PHE A 30 9.25 5.57 18.96
CA PHE A 30 9.39 6.53 20.06
C PHE A 30 10.86 6.70 20.42
N THR A 31 11.37 7.94 20.32
CA THR A 31 12.79 8.26 20.42
C THR A 31 13.15 9.13 21.62
N ASP A 32 12.22 9.37 22.54
CA ASP A 32 12.52 10.17 23.73
C ASP A 32 13.56 9.47 24.62
N GLY A 33 14.58 10.25 24.99
CA GLY A 33 15.70 9.75 25.79
C GLY A 33 16.85 9.15 24.98
N LEU A 34 16.70 9.03 23.66
CA LEU A 34 17.79 8.65 22.76
C LEU A 34 18.66 9.86 22.41
N LYS A 35 19.96 9.63 22.25
CA LYS A 35 20.89 10.63 21.71
C LYS A 35 20.79 10.66 20.18
N GLU A 36 21.27 11.76 19.60
CA GLU A 36 21.38 11.87 18.13
C GLU A 36 22.21 10.70 17.56
N GLY A 37 21.63 9.97 16.60
CA GLY A 37 22.23 8.79 16.01
C GLY A 37 22.00 7.47 16.75
N GLU A 38 21.34 7.49 17.91
CA GLU A 38 20.86 6.27 18.57
C GLU A 38 19.47 5.88 18.04
N TYR A 39 19.24 4.58 17.90
CA TYR A 39 17.95 4.03 17.51
C TYR A 39 17.30 3.26 18.65
N PRO A 40 15.94 3.19 18.71
CA PRO A 40 15.25 2.38 19.71
C PRO A 40 15.74 0.93 19.70
N VAL A 41 15.91 0.36 20.89
CA VAL A 41 16.48 -0.99 21.07
C VAL A 41 15.65 -2.07 20.36
N ASP A 42 14.34 -1.86 20.23
CA ASP A 42 13.39 -2.80 19.60
C ASP A 42 13.15 -2.47 18.10
N GLY A 43 13.89 -1.52 17.56
CA GLY A 43 13.82 -1.16 16.13
C GLY A 43 14.78 -2.00 15.29
N PRO A 44 14.55 -2.08 13.98
CA PRO A 44 15.52 -2.68 13.08
C PRO A 44 16.84 -1.94 13.21
N GLN A 45 17.88 -2.65 13.59
CA GLN A 45 19.24 -2.11 13.87
C GLN A 45 19.90 -1.52 12.60
N HIS A 46 19.32 -1.79 11.43
CA HIS A 46 19.76 -1.29 10.14
C HIS A 46 18.53 -0.81 9.36
N TRP A 47 18.27 0.48 9.45
CA TRP A 47 17.33 1.19 8.58
C TRP A 47 17.96 1.26 7.18
N GLU A 48 18.07 0.12 6.52
CA GLU A 48 18.28 0.14 5.09
C GLU A 48 17.08 0.84 4.48
N PHE A 49 17.34 1.67 3.52
CA PHE A 49 16.39 2.52 2.83
C PHE A 49 14.98 1.89 2.75
N MET A 50 14.00 2.55 3.35
CA MET A 50 12.58 2.20 3.36
C MET A 50 12.12 1.01 4.25
N ASP A 51 12.88 0.59 5.24
CA ASP A 51 12.48 -0.49 6.17
C ASP A 51 11.95 -0.01 7.54
N TRP A 52 11.65 1.27 7.70
CA TRP A 52 11.13 1.76 8.97
C TRP A 52 9.61 1.63 9.09
N PRO A 53 9.09 1.37 10.30
CA PRO A 53 7.67 1.39 10.54
C PRO A 53 7.13 2.81 10.43
N GLN A 54 6.05 2.95 9.67
CA GLN A 54 5.29 4.20 9.60
C GLN A 54 3.87 3.93 9.13
N LEU A 55 2.94 4.73 9.59
CA LEU A 55 1.61 4.77 8.99
C LEU A 55 1.75 5.31 7.57
N HIS A 56 1.23 4.58 6.57
CA HIS A 56 1.37 4.96 5.17
C HIS A 56 0.04 5.34 4.55
N GLY A 57 -0.83 4.40 4.23
CA GLY A 57 -2.15 4.71 3.69
C GLY A 57 -3.16 5.17 4.76
N PRO A 58 -4.38 5.53 4.35
CA PRO A 58 -5.40 5.99 5.27
C PRO A 58 -5.82 4.86 6.25
N PRO A 59 -6.05 5.18 7.53
CA PRO A 59 -6.70 4.26 8.45
C PRO A 59 -8.16 4.04 8.05
N PHE A 60 -8.62 2.78 8.01
CA PHE A 60 -10.04 2.44 7.83
C PHE A 60 -10.65 2.02 9.15
N VAL A 61 -11.86 2.48 9.41
CA VAL A 61 -12.56 2.20 10.67
C VAL A 61 -13.87 1.47 10.39
N VAL A 62 -14.03 0.31 11.03
CA VAL A 62 -15.28 -0.46 11.03
C VAL A 62 -15.69 -0.77 12.47
N GLY A 63 -16.78 -0.19 12.94
CA GLY A 63 -17.17 -0.28 14.35
C GLY A 63 -16.09 0.28 15.28
N ASN A 64 -15.62 -0.53 16.21
CA ASN A 64 -14.56 -0.16 17.16
C ASN A 64 -13.17 -0.63 16.73
N LEU A 65 -13.00 -1.03 15.48
CA LEU A 65 -11.73 -1.48 14.96
C LEU A 65 -11.17 -0.48 13.92
N ALA A 66 -9.88 -0.18 14.03
CA ALA A 66 -9.14 0.56 13.03
C ALA A 66 -8.10 -0.35 12.36
N TYR A 67 -8.13 -0.37 11.04
CA TYR A 67 -7.22 -1.13 10.18
C TYR A 67 -6.20 -0.16 9.58
N LEU A 68 -4.94 -0.38 9.90
CA LEU A 68 -3.85 0.50 9.50
C LEU A 68 -2.88 -0.24 8.59
N SER A 69 -2.52 0.40 7.51
CA SER A 69 -1.36 0.01 6.71
C SER A 69 -0.11 0.64 7.32
N TYR A 70 0.72 -0.21 7.93
CA TYR A 70 1.84 0.26 8.72
C TYR A 70 3.19 -0.14 8.10
N TYR A 71 3.28 0.13 6.82
CA TYR A 71 4.48 -0.03 6.00
C TYR A 71 5.15 -1.40 6.18
N CYS A 72 6.40 -1.47 6.69
CA CYS A 72 7.11 -2.75 6.92
C CYS A 72 6.46 -3.63 8.01
N GLU A 73 5.61 -3.07 8.86
CA GLU A 73 4.86 -3.82 9.88
C GLU A 73 3.60 -4.48 9.33
N GLY A 74 3.22 -4.16 8.09
CA GLY A 74 2.06 -4.76 7.43
C GLY A 74 0.73 -4.17 7.90
N LEU A 75 -0.30 -5.04 7.99
CA LEU A 75 -1.58 -4.72 8.58
C LEU A 75 -1.46 -4.68 10.10
N ILE A 76 -1.90 -3.58 10.70
CA ILE A 76 -2.09 -3.45 12.15
C ILE A 76 -3.59 -3.26 12.41
N ILE A 77 -4.15 -4.00 13.36
CA ILE A 77 -5.54 -3.86 13.80
C ILE A 77 -5.55 -3.32 15.23
N LEU A 78 -6.22 -2.18 15.40
CA LEU A 78 -6.39 -1.55 16.70
C LEU A 78 -7.83 -1.67 17.19
N ASP A 79 -8.01 -1.98 18.47
CA ASP A 79 -9.23 -1.68 19.22
C ASP A 79 -9.21 -0.19 19.59
N ILE A 80 -10.20 0.55 19.10
CA ILE A 80 -10.42 1.97 19.35
C ILE A 80 -11.71 2.24 20.10
N SER A 81 -12.23 1.25 20.85
CA SER A 81 -13.38 1.45 21.76
C SER A 81 -13.15 2.59 22.75
N ASP A 82 -11.90 2.76 23.17
CA ASP A 82 -11.38 3.99 23.83
C ASP A 82 -10.41 4.70 22.87
N ILE A 83 -10.91 5.70 22.16
CA ILE A 83 -10.13 6.46 21.17
C ILE A 83 -8.94 7.21 21.79
N THR A 84 -8.95 7.42 23.11
CA THR A 84 -7.84 8.06 23.83
C THR A 84 -6.69 7.09 24.11
N ARG A 85 -6.96 5.79 24.02
CA ARG A 85 -6.01 4.70 24.32
C ARG A 85 -6.14 3.53 23.33
N PRO A 86 -5.88 3.76 22.04
CA PRO A 86 -5.93 2.69 21.04
C PRO A 86 -5.01 1.52 21.42
N LYS A 87 -5.49 0.28 21.24
CA LYS A 87 -4.73 -0.92 21.58
C LYS A 87 -4.56 -1.82 20.36
N LYS A 88 -3.34 -2.23 20.07
CA LYS A 88 -3.11 -3.25 19.06
C LYS A 88 -3.69 -4.58 19.54
N ILE A 89 -4.55 -5.18 18.71
CA ILE A 89 -5.15 -6.49 18.96
C ILE A 89 -4.71 -7.53 17.94
N GLY A 90 -4.34 -7.11 16.71
CA GLY A 90 -3.90 -8.00 15.66
C GLY A 90 -2.84 -7.37 14.76
N GLN A 91 -2.13 -8.24 14.04
CA GLN A 91 -1.12 -7.84 13.07
C GLN A 91 -0.90 -8.95 12.04
N LEU A 92 -0.79 -8.58 10.77
CA LEU A 92 -0.27 -9.46 9.73
C LEU A 92 0.89 -8.78 9.02
N GLN A 93 2.08 -9.25 9.29
CA GLN A 93 3.28 -8.80 8.59
C GLN A 93 3.49 -9.67 7.35
N LEU A 94 3.51 -9.06 6.18
CA LEU A 94 3.84 -9.76 4.94
C LEU A 94 5.32 -10.13 4.96
N LYS A 95 5.60 -11.42 4.78
CA LYS A 95 6.96 -11.97 4.75
C LYS A 95 7.38 -12.29 3.32
N GLY A 96 8.67 -12.52 3.10
CA GLY A 96 9.16 -12.87 1.77
C GLY A 96 8.28 -13.91 1.05
N PRO A 97 8.01 -13.73 -0.26
CA PRO A 97 8.71 -12.82 -1.17
C PRO A 97 8.18 -11.39 -1.20
N PHE A 98 7.18 -11.04 -0.40
CA PHE A 98 6.48 -9.74 -0.41
C PHE A 98 7.11 -8.69 0.51
N SER A 99 8.16 -9.03 1.23
CA SER A 99 8.86 -8.13 2.15
C SER A 99 10.39 -8.33 2.10
N GLY A 100 11.13 -7.39 2.68
CA GLY A 100 12.57 -7.40 2.76
C GLY A 100 13.24 -6.60 1.64
N LYS A 101 14.56 -6.60 1.63
CA LYS A 101 15.42 -5.73 0.79
C LYS A 101 15.09 -5.73 -0.71
N PHE A 102 14.52 -6.81 -1.22
CA PHE A 102 14.25 -7.02 -2.64
C PHE A 102 12.76 -7.30 -2.92
N ALA A 103 11.95 -7.27 -1.92
CA ALA A 103 10.51 -7.24 -2.10
C ALA A 103 10.09 -5.83 -2.44
N GLY A 104 8.94 -5.69 -3.01
CA GLY A 104 8.35 -4.39 -3.28
C GLY A 104 8.20 -3.56 -2.03
N ALA A 105 7.68 -2.40 -2.24
CA ALA A 105 7.32 -1.52 -1.16
C ALA A 105 6.34 -2.22 -0.21
N ARG A 106 6.14 -1.56 0.83
CA ARG A 106 5.49 -1.99 2.04
C ARG A 106 3.98 -1.87 1.88
N THR A 107 3.29 -2.41 2.84
CA THR A 107 1.83 -2.31 2.89
C THR A 107 1.39 -0.85 2.86
N HIS A 108 0.62 -0.49 1.83
CA HIS A 108 0.17 0.88 1.57
C HIS A 108 -1.28 1.09 2.00
N THR A 109 -2.18 0.20 1.61
CA THR A 109 -3.62 0.31 1.89
C THR A 109 -4.11 -0.99 2.49
N CYS A 110 -4.98 -0.91 3.50
CA CYS A 110 -5.63 -2.06 4.15
C CYS A 110 -7.13 -1.80 4.23
N LEU A 111 -7.87 -2.09 3.17
CA LEU A 111 -9.29 -1.78 3.03
C LEU A 111 -10.18 -2.97 3.42
N PRO A 112 -10.95 -2.91 4.52
CA PRO A 112 -11.97 -3.90 4.83
C PRO A 112 -13.08 -3.88 3.78
N LEU A 113 -13.48 -5.05 3.30
CA LEU A 113 -14.60 -5.17 2.36
C LEU A 113 -15.94 -4.96 3.10
N PRO A 114 -16.85 -4.12 2.57
CA PRO A 114 -18.10 -3.81 3.23
C PRO A 114 -18.94 -5.03 3.58
N GLY A 115 -19.30 -5.19 4.85
CA GLY A 115 -20.15 -6.27 5.33
C GLY A 115 -19.54 -7.68 5.23
N ARG A 116 -18.24 -7.79 5.01
CA ARG A 116 -17.52 -9.06 4.90
C ARG A 116 -16.38 -9.13 5.93
N ASN A 117 -16.01 -10.35 6.30
CA ASN A 117 -14.87 -10.59 7.19
C ASN A 117 -13.55 -10.72 6.40
N PHE A 118 -13.40 -9.91 5.35
CA PHE A 118 -12.23 -9.89 4.49
C PHE A 118 -11.72 -8.47 4.30
N LEU A 119 -10.43 -8.37 4.13
CA LEU A 119 -9.71 -7.12 3.89
C LEU A 119 -8.80 -7.29 2.69
N VAL A 120 -8.68 -6.25 1.87
CA VAL A 120 -7.69 -6.19 0.79
C VAL A 120 -6.55 -5.28 1.20
N ALA A 121 -5.33 -5.81 1.17
CA ALA A 121 -4.11 -5.05 1.39
C ALA A 121 -3.32 -4.90 0.09
N THR A 122 -2.62 -3.76 -0.07
CA THR A 122 -1.72 -3.51 -1.20
C THR A 122 -0.28 -3.38 -0.73
N ASN A 123 0.66 -3.93 -1.53
CA ASN A 123 2.07 -3.54 -1.46
C ASN A 123 2.33 -2.49 -2.53
N GLU A 124 2.68 -1.30 -2.13
CA GLU A 124 2.94 -0.22 -3.07
C GLU A 124 4.09 -0.53 -4.03
N GLY A 125 3.92 -0.11 -5.28
CA GLY A 125 4.87 -0.32 -6.35
C GLY A 125 6.03 0.65 -6.39
N GLU A 126 6.57 1.07 -5.25
CA GLU A 126 7.74 1.94 -5.26
C GLU A 126 8.97 1.22 -5.82
N ARG A 127 9.42 1.69 -6.96
CA ARG A 127 10.63 1.17 -7.61
C ARG A 127 11.92 1.77 -7.08
N PHE A 128 11.89 2.86 -6.34
CA PHE A 128 13.07 3.62 -5.99
C PHE A 128 14.22 2.78 -5.40
N PRO A 129 13.98 1.77 -4.55
CA PRO A 129 15.04 0.85 -4.11
C PRO A 129 15.56 -0.05 -5.22
N PHE A 130 14.80 -0.22 -6.31
CA PHE A 130 15.09 -1.12 -7.42
C PHE A 130 15.72 -0.41 -8.62
N TYR A 131 15.73 0.92 -8.62
CA TYR A 131 16.48 1.72 -9.60
C TYR A 131 17.98 1.72 -9.38
N ASN A 132 18.46 1.04 -8.37
CA ASN A 132 19.89 0.80 -8.33
C ASN A 132 20.24 -0.01 -9.58
N LYS A 133 20.84 0.68 -10.53
CA LYS A 133 21.26 0.15 -11.83
C LYS A 133 22.06 -1.15 -11.67
N GLU A 134 22.77 -1.28 -10.58
CA GLU A 134 23.57 -2.44 -10.21
C GLU A 134 22.70 -3.68 -9.91
N ILE A 135 21.60 -3.52 -9.20
CA ILE A 135 20.66 -4.63 -8.90
C ILE A 135 19.94 -5.07 -10.17
N LEU A 136 19.51 -4.11 -11.01
CA LEU A 136 18.71 -4.40 -12.19
C LEU A 136 19.54 -4.92 -13.38
N THR A 137 20.84 -4.57 -13.46
CA THR A 137 21.63 -4.80 -14.67
C THR A 137 22.80 -5.77 -14.51
N THR A 138 23.36 -5.98 -13.35
CA THR A 138 24.63 -6.68 -13.19
C THR A 138 24.70 -7.77 -12.13
N GLY A 139 23.83 -7.77 -11.15
CA GLY A 139 23.90 -8.73 -10.04
C GLY A 139 23.24 -10.09 -10.32
N PRO A 140 23.34 -11.05 -9.39
CA PRO A 140 22.68 -12.35 -9.50
C PRO A 140 21.14 -12.25 -9.54
N ARG A 141 20.60 -11.06 -9.30
CA ARG A 141 19.18 -10.73 -9.38
C ARG A 141 18.87 -9.82 -10.56
N LYS A 142 19.71 -9.80 -11.57
CA LYS A 142 19.46 -9.06 -12.82
C LYS A 142 18.05 -9.37 -13.34
N GLY A 143 17.23 -8.32 -13.47
CA GLY A 143 15.85 -8.45 -13.91
C GLY A 143 14.88 -9.01 -12.86
N ALA A 144 15.32 -9.29 -11.65
CA ALA A 144 14.43 -9.65 -10.56
C ALA A 144 13.55 -8.44 -10.21
N GLN A 145 12.28 -8.72 -9.98
CA GLN A 145 11.28 -7.71 -9.65
C GLN A 145 10.72 -7.96 -8.26
N PRO A 146 10.43 -6.89 -7.51
CA PRO A 146 9.70 -7.06 -6.28
C PRO A 146 8.31 -7.63 -6.57
N MET A 147 7.85 -8.49 -5.71
CA MET A 147 6.48 -8.95 -5.76
C MET A 147 5.57 -7.92 -5.08
N ASN A 148 5.05 -7.01 -5.89
CA ASN A 148 4.03 -6.05 -5.47
C ASN A 148 2.69 -6.56 -5.94
N ASN A 149 1.78 -6.83 -5.02
CA ASN A 149 0.47 -7.35 -5.36
C ASN A 149 -0.60 -6.88 -4.36
N LEU A 150 -1.86 -7.20 -4.67
CA LEU A 150 -2.95 -7.16 -3.71
C LEU A 150 -3.05 -8.52 -3.00
N HIS A 151 -3.42 -8.44 -1.75
CA HIS A 151 -3.53 -9.57 -0.85
C HIS A 151 -4.94 -9.63 -0.26
N MET A 152 -5.59 -10.78 -0.31
CA MET A 152 -6.84 -11.02 0.40
C MET A 152 -6.54 -11.57 1.78
N ILE A 153 -7.04 -10.91 2.81
CA ILE A 153 -6.80 -11.24 4.22
C ILE A 153 -8.13 -11.56 4.88
N ASP A 154 -8.23 -12.72 5.50
CA ASP A 154 -9.34 -13.09 6.38
C ASP A 154 -9.13 -12.39 7.74
N ILE A 155 -10.14 -11.62 8.14
CA ILE A 155 -10.20 -10.88 9.41
C ILE A 155 -11.38 -11.35 10.27
N SER A 156 -11.86 -12.57 10.08
CA SER A 156 -12.94 -13.18 10.90
C SER A 156 -12.55 -13.20 12.38
N ASP A 157 -11.29 -13.45 12.68
CA ASP A 157 -10.68 -13.18 13.97
C ASP A 157 -9.69 -12.00 13.81
N PRO A 158 -10.06 -10.80 14.25
CA PRO A 158 -9.19 -9.64 14.11
C PRO A 158 -7.92 -9.71 14.97
N THR A 159 -7.82 -10.69 15.89
CA THR A 159 -6.60 -10.91 16.69
C THR A 159 -5.59 -11.81 15.98
N ASP A 160 -6.01 -12.55 14.94
CA ASP A 160 -5.20 -13.46 14.14
C ASP A 160 -5.54 -13.38 12.65
N PRO A 161 -5.31 -12.23 11.99
CA PRO A 161 -5.60 -12.06 10.56
C PRO A 161 -4.73 -12.97 9.70
N GLN A 162 -5.34 -13.59 8.65
CA GLN A 162 -4.70 -14.60 7.81
C GLN A 162 -4.68 -14.18 6.34
N LEU A 163 -3.52 -14.28 5.69
CA LEU A 163 -3.40 -14.18 4.24
C LEU A 163 -4.02 -15.42 3.60
N VAL A 164 -5.06 -15.25 2.78
CA VAL A 164 -5.82 -16.37 2.20
C VAL A 164 -5.74 -16.47 0.68
N ALA A 165 -5.47 -15.37 -0.01
CA ALA A 165 -5.28 -15.38 -1.46
C ALA A 165 -4.43 -14.19 -1.95
N GLU A 166 -3.81 -14.39 -3.10
CA GLU A 166 -3.17 -13.36 -3.91
C GLU A 166 -4.06 -13.01 -5.10
N PHE A 167 -4.06 -11.75 -5.47
CA PHE A 167 -4.75 -11.30 -6.68
C PHE A 167 -3.98 -11.73 -7.94
N PRO A 168 -4.69 -11.94 -9.07
CA PRO A 168 -4.04 -12.15 -10.35
C PRO A 168 -3.07 -11.00 -10.67
N TYR A 169 -1.86 -11.36 -11.06
CA TYR A 169 -0.84 -10.37 -11.43
C TYR A 169 -1.22 -9.75 -12.80
N PRO A 170 -1.16 -8.43 -12.96
CA PRO A 170 -1.57 -7.78 -14.19
C PRO A 170 -0.79 -8.26 -15.42
N GLU A 171 -1.50 -8.73 -16.43
CA GLU A 171 -0.92 -9.09 -17.72
C GLU A 171 -0.79 -7.86 -18.61
N VAL A 172 0.29 -7.81 -19.42
CA VAL A 172 0.48 -6.75 -20.39
C VAL A 172 -0.43 -6.93 -21.58
N PRO A 173 -1.02 -5.86 -22.14
CA PRO A 173 -1.76 -5.92 -23.39
C PRO A 173 -0.85 -6.35 -24.57
N GLU A 174 -1.44 -6.96 -25.59
CA GLU A 174 -0.70 -7.44 -26.78
C GLU A 174 0.17 -6.36 -27.44
N ASN A 175 -0.28 -5.12 -27.45
CA ASN A 175 0.44 -3.99 -28.06
C ASN A 175 1.21 -3.15 -27.03
N TYR A 176 1.49 -3.67 -25.85
CA TYR A 176 2.27 -2.95 -24.85
C TYR A 176 3.73 -2.84 -25.31
N PRO A 177 4.34 -1.64 -25.27
CA PRO A 177 5.64 -1.42 -25.93
C PRO A 177 6.83 -2.07 -25.21
N TRP A 178 6.62 -2.66 -24.03
CA TRP A 178 7.67 -3.37 -23.27
C TRP A 178 7.25 -4.80 -22.96
N PRO A 179 8.21 -5.72 -22.72
CA PRO A 179 7.92 -7.13 -22.46
C PRO A 179 7.00 -7.40 -21.25
N ASN A 180 7.04 -6.51 -20.26
CA ASN A 180 6.20 -6.57 -19.08
C ASN A 180 6.17 -5.20 -18.37
N PHE A 181 5.25 -5.01 -17.43
CA PHE A 181 5.14 -3.76 -16.67
C PHE A 181 6.38 -3.50 -15.81
N ASN A 182 7.04 -4.53 -15.34
CA ASN A 182 8.21 -4.41 -14.49
C ASN A 182 9.43 -3.88 -15.23
N THR A 183 9.58 -4.19 -16.51
CA THR A 183 10.67 -3.71 -17.37
C THR A 183 10.30 -2.43 -18.11
N ALA A 184 9.05 -1.99 -18.05
CA ALA A 184 8.64 -0.72 -18.57
C ALA A 184 9.48 0.38 -17.90
N GLY A 185 10.24 1.11 -18.69
CA GLY A 185 11.12 2.13 -18.20
C GLY A 185 12.56 1.73 -17.95
N MET A 186 12.98 0.50 -18.13
CA MET A 186 14.40 0.14 -18.04
C MET A 186 15.23 0.75 -19.16
N ASP A 187 14.62 1.09 -20.28
CA ASP A 187 15.25 1.78 -21.43
C ASP A 187 15.12 3.30 -21.32
N GLY A 188 14.83 3.84 -20.13
CA GLY A 188 14.69 5.26 -19.87
C GLY A 188 13.27 5.73 -19.56
N ALA A 189 12.21 4.93 -19.78
CA ALA A 189 10.90 5.21 -19.24
C ALA A 189 10.94 4.95 -17.72
N GLN A 190 10.40 5.85 -16.95
CA GLN A 190 10.35 5.72 -15.50
C GLN A 190 8.89 5.76 -15.03
N GLY A 191 8.46 4.68 -14.43
CA GLY A 191 7.17 4.63 -13.80
C GLY A 191 7.16 3.54 -12.74
N PRO A 192 6.55 3.76 -11.58
CA PRO A 192 6.35 2.73 -10.59
C PRO A 192 5.39 1.68 -11.13
N PHE A 193 5.57 0.43 -10.70
CA PHE A 193 4.64 -0.66 -10.98
C PHE A 193 4.29 -1.37 -9.68
N GLY A 194 3.03 -1.57 -9.45
CA GLY A 194 2.45 -2.24 -8.30
C GLY A 194 1.11 -1.60 -7.93
N PRO A 195 0.34 -2.25 -7.04
CA PRO A 195 -0.90 -1.68 -6.56
C PRO A 195 -0.65 -0.50 -5.64
N HIS A 196 -1.49 0.52 -5.77
CA HIS A 196 -1.47 1.71 -4.93
C HIS A 196 -2.77 1.81 -4.15
N ASN A 197 -3.62 2.79 -4.47
CA ASN A 197 -4.89 2.96 -3.78
C ASN A 197 -6.02 2.10 -4.37
N ILE A 198 -6.92 1.73 -3.49
CA ILE A 198 -8.13 0.97 -3.80
C ILE A 198 -9.31 1.93 -3.69
N HIS A 199 -10.31 1.82 -4.57
CA HIS A 199 -11.56 2.55 -4.44
C HIS A 199 -12.21 2.30 -3.07
N GLU A 200 -12.59 3.37 -2.39
CA GLU A 200 -13.16 3.34 -1.06
C GLU A 200 -14.70 3.44 -1.12
N PRO A 201 -15.43 2.36 -0.87
CA PRO A 201 -16.90 2.37 -0.86
C PRO A 201 -17.43 3.03 0.42
N MET A 202 -17.40 4.35 0.48
CA MET A 202 -17.86 5.10 1.64
C MET A 202 -19.38 5.01 1.78
N SER A 203 -19.87 4.40 2.85
CA SER A 203 -21.31 4.17 3.08
C SER A 203 -22.18 5.43 3.13
N ASN A 204 -21.58 6.59 3.44
CA ASN A 204 -22.26 7.90 3.42
C ASN A 204 -22.24 8.58 2.05
N LYS A 205 -21.73 7.93 1.00
CA LYS A 205 -21.61 8.41 -0.37
C LYS A 205 -22.31 7.44 -1.33
N PRO A 206 -23.65 7.47 -1.42
CA PRO A 206 -24.42 6.49 -2.18
C PRO A 206 -24.21 6.51 -3.70
N TRP A 207 -23.48 7.51 -4.20
CA TRP A 207 -23.08 7.58 -5.61
C TRP A 207 -21.78 6.85 -5.93
N LEU A 208 -21.07 6.37 -4.92
CA LEU A 208 -19.90 5.51 -5.10
C LEU A 208 -20.34 4.05 -5.26
N ASP A 209 -19.59 3.25 -6.00
CA ASP A 209 -19.85 1.81 -6.06
C ASP A 209 -19.67 1.20 -4.67
N GLN A 210 -20.72 0.58 -4.16
CA GLN A 210 -20.79 -0.07 -2.84
C GLN A 210 -20.73 -1.59 -2.94
N ASN A 211 -20.39 -2.13 -4.13
CA ASN A 211 -20.40 -3.56 -4.34
C ASN A 211 -19.30 -4.27 -3.52
N PRO A 212 -19.62 -5.06 -2.48
CA PRO A 212 -18.63 -5.71 -1.63
C PRO A 212 -17.87 -6.85 -2.32
N ASN A 213 -18.31 -7.23 -3.52
CA ASN A 213 -17.71 -8.29 -4.33
C ASN A 213 -16.82 -7.73 -5.46
N ARG A 214 -16.57 -6.43 -5.46
CA ARG A 214 -15.74 -5.79 -6.48
C ARG A 214 -14.65 -4.93 -5.85
N VAL A 215 -13.45 -5.06 -6.38
CA VAL A 215 -12.30 -4.25 -6.00
C VAL A 215 -11.79 -3.53 -7.23
N TYR A 216 -11.60 -2.21 -7.09
CA TYR A 216 -10.95 -1.37 -8.09
C TYR A 216 -9.64 -0.89 -7.49
N CYS A 217 -8.54 -1.12 -8.18
CA CYS A 217 -7.22 -0.76 -7.71
C CYS A 217 -6.40 -0.07 -8.79
N CYS A 218 -5.71 0.98 -8.43
CA CYS A 218 -4.74 1.63 -9.28
C CYS A 218 -3.38 0.92 -9.18
N TYR A 219 -2.77 0.66 -10.34
CA TYR A 219 -1.48 -0.05 -10.49
C TYR A 219 -0.44 0.83 -11.18
N PHE A 220 -0.38 2.10 -10.85
CA PHE A 220 0.49 3.08 -11.50
C PHE A 220 0.39 2.97 -13.03
N HIS A 221 1.50 2.70 -13.74
CA HIS A 221 1.47 2.64 -15.21
C HIS A 221 0.81 1.37 -15.80
N ALA A 222 0.48 0.38 -14.98
CA ALA A 222 -0.41 -0.70 -15.40
C ALA A 222 -1.90 -0.32 -15.36
N GLY A 223 -2.23 0.90 -14.98
CA GLY A 223 -3.58 1.44 -15.03
C GLY A 223 -4.46 1.03 -13.86
N MET A 224 -5.75 1.26 -14.01
CA MET A 224 -6.77 0.79 -13.06
C MET A 224 -7.16 -0.65 -13.40
N ARG A 225 -7.28 -1.49 -12.38
CA ARG A 225 -7.70 -2.89 -12.46
C ARG A 225 -9.01 -3.09 -11.71
N VAL A 226 -9.84 -3.98 -12.21
CA VAL A 226 -11.14 -4.34 -11.63
C VAL A 226 -11.17 -5.83 -11.37
N TYR A 227 -11.48 -6.22 -10.14
CA TYR A 227 -11.49 -7.62 -9.72
C TYR A 227 -12.86 -8.05 -9.17
N ASP A 228 -13.25 -9.29 -9.48
CA ASP A 228 -14.31 -10.01 -8.79
C ASP A 228 -13.71 -10.73 -7.58
N VAL A 229 -14.19 -10.38 -6.40
CA VAL A 229 -13.80 -10.96 -5.11
C VAL A 229 -14.96 -11.66 -4.42
N SER A 230 -16.00 -12.05 -5.18
CA SER A 230 -17.15 -12.78 -4.64
C SER A 230 -16.72 -14.08 -3.95
N ASP A 231 -15.76 -14.79 -4.55
CA ASP A 231 -15.01 -15.86 -3.89
C ASP A 231 -13.67 -15.29 -3.42
N PRO A 232 -13.45 -15.13 -2.10
CA PRO A 232 -12.23 -14.52 -1.58
C PRO A 232 -10.99 -15.41 -1.76
N TYR A 233 -11.14 -16.67 -2.09
CA TYR A 233 -10.07 -17.62 -2.32
C TYR A 233 -9.73 -17.79 -3.80
N TYR A 234 -10.62 -17.33 -4.69
CA TYR A 234 -10.46 -17.45 -6.14
C TYR A 234 -10.82 -16.16 -6.86
N ILE A 235 -9.93 -15.19 -6.80
CA ILE A 235 -10.09 -13.84 -7.32
C ILE A 235 -9.89 -13.82 -8.84
N LYS A 236 -10.70 -13.03 -9.56
CA LYS A 236 -10.63 -12.89 -11.02
C LYS A 236 -10.48 -11.44 -11.42
N GLU A 237 -9.55 -11.13 -12.32
CA GLU A 237 -9.55 -9.85 -13.00
C GLU A 237 -10.72 -9.81 -14.00
N LEU A 238 -11.55 -8.77 -13.91
CA LEU A 238 -12.71 -8.56 -14.79
C LEU A 238 -12.40 -7.61 -15.94
N ALA A 239 -11.62 -6.58 -15.67
CA ALA A 239 -11.31 -5.52 -16.62
C ALA A 239 -10.11 -4.70 -16.17
N TYR A 240 -9.55 -3.96 -17.12
CA TYR A 240 -8.53 -2.94 -16.82
C TYR A 240 -8.69 -1.73 -17.75
N PHE A 241 -8.15 -0.60 -17.30
CA PHE A 241 -8.00 0.60 -18.11
C PHE A 241 -6.58 1.16 -17.92
N ILE A 242 -5.80 1.19 -18.99
CA ILE A 242 -4.48 1.82 -19.00
C ILE A 242 -4.63 3.15 -19.75
N PRO A 243 -4.44 4.31 -19.10
CA PRO A 243 -4.47 5.59 -19.78
C PRO A 243 -3.41 5.66 -20.89
N PRO A 244 -3.70 6.32 -22.02
CA PRO A 244 -2.68 6.55 -23.03
C PRO A 244 -1.56 7.42 -22.48
N ASN A 245 -0.34 7.16 -22.90
CA ASN A 245 0.79 7.99 -22.52
C ASN A 245 0.62 9.41 -23.07
N PRO A 246 0.99 10.46 -22.29
CA PRO A 246 0.89 11.82 -22.75
C PRO A 246 1.87 12.08 -23.90
N GLU A 247 1.39 12.76 -24.94
CA GLU A 247 2.24 13.19 -26.06
C GLU A 247 3.12 14.41 -25.68
N LYS A 248 2.67 15.17 -24.70
CA LYS A 248 3.30 16.42 -24.26
C LYS A 248 3.07 16.65 -22.77
N LEU A 249 4.10 17.09 -22.06
CA LEU A 249 3.96 17.60 -20.69
C LEU A 249 3.40 19.02 -20.69
N LEU A 250 2.63 19.36 -19.63
CA LEU A 250 2.19 20.72 -19.37
C LEU A 250 3.35 21.65 -18.95
N PHE A 251 4.38 21.07 -18.36
CA PHE A 251 5.56 21.80 -17.87
C PHE A 251 6.83 21.19 -18.47
N ASP A 252 7.81 22.05 -18.76
CA ASP A 252 9.14 21.60 -19.19
C ASP A 252 9.92 21.00 -18.01
N ILE A 253 9.53 19.79 -17.63
CA ILE A 253 10.28 18.99 -16.66
C ILE A 253 11.15 18.04 -17.46
N PRO A 254 12.48 18.07 -17.30
CA PRO A 254 13.33 17.10 -17.97
C PRO A 254 13.09 15.70 -17.38
N VAL A 255 12.36 14.88 -18.13
CA VAL A 255 12.12 13.49 -17.79
C VAL A 255 13.00 12.62 -18.69
N PRO A 256 13.88 11.80 -18.14
CA PRO A 256 14.66 10.88 -18.96
C PRO A 256 13.74 9.77 -19.51
N GLY A 257 13.66 9.67 -20.82
CA GLY A 257 12.92 8.62 -21.53
C GLY A 257 11.44 8.93 -21.81
N PRO A 258 10.71 7.97 -22.37
CA PRO A 258 9.29 8.14 -22.69
C PRO A 258 8.47 8.28 -21.39
N MET A 259 7.51 9.19 -21.43
CA MET A 259 6.58 9.39 -20.33
C MET A 259 5.55 8.28 -20.28
N LEU A 260 5.34 7.72 -19.11
CA LEU A 260 4.28 6.76 -18.84
C LEU A 260 3.17 7.47 -18.05
N ALA A 261 1.93 7.25 -18.49
CA ALA A 261 0.78 7.60 -17.67
C ALA A 261 0.78 6.74 -16.41
N THR A 262 0.49 7.35 -15.27
CA THR A 262 0.36 6.66 -13.98
C THR A 262 -1.03 6.89 -13.40
N THR A 263 -1.58 5.88 -12.76
CA THR A 263 -2.82 5.94 -12.00
C THR A 263 -2.48 5.71 -10.52
N GLU A 264 -2.93 6.59 -9.66
CA GLU A 264 -2.65 6.50 -8.22
C GLU A 264 -3.92 6.26 -7.41
N ASP A 265 -4.99 6.98 -7.76
CA ASP A 265 -6.28 6.90 -7.10
C ASP A 265 -7.41 6.68 -8.08
N CYS A 266 -8.46 5.99 -7.63
CA CYS A 266 -9.70 5.81 -8.39
C CYS A 266 -10.93 6.04 -7.50
N VAL A 267 -11.92 6.65 -8.09
CA VAL A 267 -13.25 6.87 -7.50
C VAL A 267 -14.27 6.34 -8.51
N VAL A 268 -15.09 5.39 -8.11
CA VAL A 268 -16.05 4.69 -8.99
C VAL A 268 -17.47 4.83 -8.48
#